data_452816c4fa1ba9fda2d89265e5ba9a11
#
_entry.id   452816c4fa1ba9fda2d89265e5ba9a11
#
_cell.length_a   1.000
_cell.length_b   1.000
_cell.length_c   1.000
_cell.angle_alpha   90.00
_cell.angle_beta   90.00
_cell.angle_gamma   90.00
#
_symmetry.space_group_name_H-M   'P 1'
#
loop_
_entity.id
_entity.type
_entity.pdbx_description
1 polymer ?
#
loop_
_entity_poly.entity_id
_entity_poly.type
_entity_poly.pdbx_seq_one_letter_code
_entity_poly.pdbx_strand_id
1 'polypeptide(L)' 'MNELRSIIEAAWEDRSMLAQEEVKQTIRTVIEHLDKGTMRVAEPIGDDWQVNEWIKKAVILYFPIQQMETI' A
#
# COMPACT_ATOMS: atom_id res chain seq x y z
N MET A 1 1.21 -7.81 9.43
CA MET A 1 1.83 -6.72 8.65
C MET A 1 2.72 -7.23 7.53
N ASN A 2 3.49 -8.31 7.78
CA ASN A 2 4.38 -8.83 6.75
C ASN A 2 3.64 -9.32 5.51
N GLU A 3 2.43 -9.85 5.69
CA GLU A 3 1.63 -10.31 4.56
C GLU A 3 1.22 -9.16 3.65
N LEU A 4 0.82 -8.04 4.24
CA LEU A 4 0.44 -6.86 3.46
C LEU A 4 1.63 -6.37 2.65
N ARG A 5 2.78 -6.30 3.29
CA ARG A 5 4.00 -5.85 2.64
C ARG A 5 4.37 -6.75 1.46
N SER A 6 4.33 -8.07 1.67
CA SER A 6 4.68 -9.03 0.62
C SER A 6 3.79 -8.86 -0.60
N ILE A 7 2.49 -8.71 -0.39
CA ILE A 7 1.54 -8.55 -1.49
C ILE A 7 1.77 -7.22 -2.22
N ILE A 8 2.01 -6.16 -1.47
CA ILE A 8 2.27 -4.84 -2.06
C ILE A 8 3.53 -4.87 -2.92
N GLU A 9 4.61 -5.46 -2.40
CA GLU A 9 5.85 -5.52 -3.15
C GLU A 9 5.74 -6.42 -4.38
N ALA A 10 5.02 -7.53 -4.28
CA ALA A 10 4.77 -8.39 -5.42
C ALA A 10 3.98 -7.66 -6.51
N ALA A 11 2.96 -6.92 -6.12
CA ALA A 11 2.16 -6.15 -7.08
C ALA A 11 2.98 -5.02 -7.70
N TRP A 12 3.93 -4.47 -6.96
CA TRP A 12 4.82 -3.44 -7.49
C TRP A 12 5.70 -3.99 -8.62
N GLU A 13 6.18 -5.22 -8.46
CA GLU A 13 6.99 -5.87 -9.46
C GLU A 13 6.16 -6.35 -10.65
N ASP A 14 4.92 -6.76 -10.40
CA ASP A 14 4.03 -7.28 -11.43
C ASP A 14 2.67 -6.58 -11.32
N ARG A 15 2.49 -5.55 -12.13
CA ARG A 15 1.27 -4.74 -12.11
C ARG A 15 0.03 -5.53 -12.53
N SER A 16 0.20 -6.65 -13.22
CA SER A 16 -0.93 -7.48 -13.61
C SER A 16 -1.65 -8.06 -12.39
N MET A 17 -0.97 -8.15 -11.24
CA MET A 17 -1.58 -8.60 -10.00
C MET A 17 -2.67 -7.64 -9.50
N LEU A 18 -2.66 -6.39 -9.95
CA LEU A 18 -3.68 -5.44 -9.56
C LEU A 18 -5.08 -5.83 -10.06
N ALA A 19 -5.17 -6.74 -11.01
CA ALA A 19 -6.44 -7.27 -11.46
C ALA A 19 -7.05 -8.26 -10.47
N GLN A 20 -6.27 -8.77 -9.54
CA GLN A 20 -6.74 -9.70 -8.53
C GLN A 20 -7.44 -8.96 -7.39
N GLU A 21 -8.62 -9.45 -7.04
CA GLU A 21 -9.42 -8.84 -5.97
C GLU A 21 -8.70 -8.83 -4.64
N GLU A 22 -7.99 -9.90 -4.33
CA GLU A 22 -7.21 -10.00 -3.09
C GLU A 22 -6.16 -8.90 -2.99
N VAL A 23 -5.48 -8.62 -4.09
CA VAL A 23 -4.46 -7.58 -4.12
C VAL A 23 -5.10 -6.20 -3.95
N LYS A 24 -6.22 -5.95 -4.61
CA LYS A 24 -6.95 -4.69 -4.47
C LYS A 24 -7.37 -4.46 -3.03
N GLN A 25 -7.92 -5.49 -2.37
CA GLN A 25 -8.36 -5.36 -0.98
C GLN A 25 -7.18 -5.11 -0.05
N THR A 26 -6.04 -5.75 -0.30
CA THR A 26 -4.85 -5.53 0.49
C THR A 26 -4.39 -4.08 0.39
N ILE A 27 -4.37 -3.52 -0.80
CA ILE A 27 -3.99 -2.13 -1.01
C ILE A 27 -4.96 -1.19 -0.31
N ARG A 28 -6.26 -1.44 -0.43
CA ARG A 28 -7.28 -0.64 0.25
C ARG A 28 -7.12 -0.69 1.76
N THR A 29 -6.78 -1.87 2.29
CA THR A 29 -6.55 -2.04 3.73
C THR A 29 -5.40 -1.15 4.19
N VAL A 30 -4.31 -1.11 3.43
CA VAL A 30 -3.17 -0.25 3.77
C VAL A 30 -3.59 1.22 3.73
N ILE A 31 -4.31 1.63 2.70
CA ILE A 31 -4.78 3.01 2.57
C ILE A 31 -5.71 3.37 3.74
N GLU A 32 -6.57 2.46 4.13
CA GLU A 32 -7.47 2.68 5.27
C GLU A 32 -6.68 2.89 6.56
N HIS A 33 -5.63 2.11 6.79
CA HIS A 33 -4.78 2.29 7.97
C HIS A 33 -4.05 3.63 7.95
N LEU A 34 -3.62 4.08 6.77
CA LEU A 34 -3.01 5.39 6.63
C LEU A 34 -4.00 6.51 6.98
N ASP A 35 -5.24 6.37 6.52
CA ASP A 35 -6.28 7.34 6.78
C ASP A 35 -6.62 7.42 8.27
N LYS A 36 -6.63 6.28 8.94
CA LYS A 36 -6.90 6.21 10.38
C LYS A 36 -5.71 6.58 11.25
N GLY A 37 -4.52 6.69 10.66
CA GLY A 37 -3.33 7.02 11.40
C GLY A 37 -2.70 5.83 12.11
N THR A 38 -3.13 4.60 11.81
CA THR A 38 -2.54 3.39 12.40
C THR A 38 -1.28 2.95 11.68
N MET A 39 -1.04 3.47 10.48
CA MET A 39 0.21 3.28 9.74
C MET A 39 0.72 4.63 9.27
N ARG A 40 2.03 4.73 9.10
CA ARG A 40 2.67 5.96 8.63
C ARG A 40 3.69 5.64 7.56
N VAL A 41 3.75 6.48 6.53
CA VAL A 41 4.77 6.35 5.49
C VAL A 41 6.15 6.63 6.07
N ALA A 42 6.24 7.57 7.01
CA ALA A 42 7.49 7.91 7.68
C ALA A 42 7.24 7.99 9.17
N GLU A 43 8.16 7.45 9.95
CA GLU A 43 8.07 7.44 11.41
C GLU A 43 9.36 7.96 12.02
N PRO A 44 9.28 8.77 13.09
CA PRO A 44 10.49 9.18 13.80
C PRO A 44 11.03 8.02 14.63
N ILE A 45 12.33 7.78 14.51
CA ILE A 45 13.04 6.77 15.30
C ILE A 45 14.26 7.43 15.88
N GLY A 46 14.21 7.76 17.19
CA GLY A 46 15.29 8.47 17.83
C GLY A 46 15.52 9.81 17.15
N ASP A 47 16.73 10.03 16.64
CA ASP A 47 17.08 11.27 15.94
C ASP A 47 16.86 11.20 14.43
N ASP A 48 16.39 10.04 13.96
CA ASP A 48 16.22 9.78 12.53
C ASP A 48 14.79 9.50 12.17
N TRP A 49 14.53 9.38 10.86
CA TRP A 49 13.24 8.99 10.33
C TRP A 49 13.35 7.66 9.61
N GLN A 50 12.41 6.77 9.87
CA GLN A 50 12.28 5.55 9.09
C GLN A 50 11.18 5.75 8.05
N VAL A 51 11.52 5.53 6.78
CA VAL A 51 10.54 5.60 5.69
C VAL A 51 10.11 4.19 5.34
N ASN A 52 8.80 3.96 5.38
CA ASN A 52 8.22 2.67 5.00
C ASN A 52 7.90 2.70 3.50
N GLU A 53 8.89 2.35 2.69
CA GLU A 53 8.75 2.47 1.24
C GLU A 53 7.63 1.60 0.67
N TRP A 54 7.39 0.44 1.27
CA TRP A 54 6.32 -0.43 0.80
C TRP A 54 4.94 0.23 0.95
N ILE A 55 4.76 1.06 1.97
CA ILE A 55 3.51 1.81 2.15
C ILE A 55 3.39 2.87 1.05
N LYS A 56 4.49 3.52 0.73
CA LYS A 56 4.51 4.49 -0.37
C LYS A 56 4.14 3.81 -1.69
N LYS A 57 4.66 2.61 -1.92
CA LYS A 57 4.31 1.81 -3.10
C LYS A 57 2.81 1.50 -3.13
N ALA A 58 2.24 1.19 -1.98
CA ALA A 58 0.80 0.92 -1.89
C ALA A 58 -0.02 2.14 -2.30
N VAL A 59 0.38 3.33 -1.87
CA VAL A 59 -0.31 4.56 -2.25
C VAL A 59 -0.27 4.77 -3.76
N ILE A 60 0.89 4.54 -4.37
CA ILE A 60 1.05 4.68 -5.81
C ILE A 60 0.19 3.65 -6.56
N LEU A 61 0.15 2.42 -6.05
CA LEU A 61 -0.65 1.36 -6.67
C LEU A 61 -2.15 1.58 -6.50
N TYR A 62 -2.55 2.36 -5.52
CA TYR A 62 -3.96 2.63 -5.27
C TYR A 62 -4.59 3.49 -6.38
N PHE A 63 -3.84 4.40 -6.96
CA PHE A 63 -4.38 5.29 -8.00
C PHE A 63 -4.95 4.54 -9.20
N PRO A 64 -4.23 3.59 -9.82
CA PRO A 64 -4.82 2.84 -10.93
C PRO A 64 -6.02 2.00 -10.51
N ILE A 65 -6.06 1.53 -9.27
CA ILE A 65 -7.21 0.77 -8.77
C ILE A 65 -8.44 1.66 -8.71
N GLN A 66 -8.31 2.90 -8.25
CA GLN A 66 -9.42 3.83 -8.22
C GLN A 66 -9.98 4.09 -9.61
N GLN A 67 -9.11 4.19 -10.60
CA GLN A 67 -9.55 4.44 -11.98
C GLN A 67 -10.28 3.25 -12.57
N MET A 68 -9.90 2.04 -12.17
CA MET A 68 -10.56 0.83 -12.65
C MET A 68 -11.94 0.64 -12.03
N GLU A 69 -12.21 1.27 -10.91
CA GLU A 69 -13.48 1.16 -10.21
C GLU A 69 -14.32 2.41 -10.40
N THR A 70 -14.63 2.69 -11.64
CA THR A 70 -15.53 3.79 -11.94
C THR A 70 -16.94 3.40 -11.53
N ILE A 71 -17.53 4.26 -10.78
CA ILE A 71 -18.94 4.10 -10.40
C ILE A 71 -19.78 4.96 -11.34
#